data_a6ca32133d013a6670bef2c969e1cd41
#
_entry.id   a6ca32133d013a6670bef2c969e1cd41
#
_cell.length_a   1.000
_cell.length_b   1.000
_cell.length_c   1.000
_cell.angle_alpha   90.00
_cell.angle_beta   90.00
_cell.angle_gamma   90.00
#
_symmetry.space_group_name_H-M   'P 1'
#
loop_
_entity.id
_entity.type
_entity.pdbx_description
1 polymer ?
#
loop_
_entity_poly.entity_id
_entity_poly.type
_entity_poly.pdbx_seq_one_letter_code
_entity_poly.pdbx_strand_id
1 'polypeptide(L)'
;TLFPWGDGFGVVWLDGRNTQQDTGKGPREEGVGGMTVRFARIGLDGKTRESGEIDKLACDCCATDVAMATAGPVATWRDRTPDEIRDIAVSRYADGKWQPPVIVGNDGWQIAGCPVNGSTIAARGQRVAVAWYTAPNRQARVQLAWSTDGGRSFAAPVLVEAGAVSGRVDVVLLADDSALVTWTGKSAGGEGQLRQRRIPAAGAPGPVQVIAEGDVSRSAGFPQMINGRDRLVYAWTRPGEPSQVLTAWAPLPKP
;
A
#
# COMPACT_ATOMS: atom_id res chain seq x y z
N THR A 1 -0.79 3.56 9.62
CA THR A 1 0.60 3.01 9.68
C THR A 1 1.40 3.74 10.73
N LEU A 2 2.14 3.00 11.57
CA LEU A 2 3.09 3.50 12.57
C LEU A 2 4.51 3.18 12.11
N PHE A 3 5.44 4.14 12.25
CA PHE A 3 6.83 3.98 11.81
C PHE A 3 7.82 4.76 12.69
N PRO A 4 9.10 4.36 12.80
CA PRO A 4 10.12 5.12 13.48
C PRO A 4 10.36 6.47 12.79
N TRP A 5 10.45 7.58 13.57
CA TRP A 5 10.73 8.90 13.02
C TRP A 5 11.58 9.75 13.98
N GLY A 6 12.87 9.84 13.68
CA GLY A 6 13.84 10.55 14.52
C GLY A 6 13.99 9.90 15.89
N ASP A 7 13.79 10.68 16.94
CA ASP A 7 13.82 10.27 18.35
C ASP A 7 12.47 9.78 18.89
N GLY A 8 11.55 9.42 18.02
CA GLY A 8 10.21 8.96 18.36
C GLY A 8 9.61 8.13 17.25
N PHE A 9 8.34 8.36 16.98
CA PHE A 9 7.62 7.67 15.92
C PHE A 9 6.66 8.61 15.18
N GLY A 10 6.38 8.25 13.95
CA GLY A 10 5.35 8.86 13.12
C GLY A 10 4.13 7.96 12.99
N VAL A 11 3.00 8.57 12.76
CA VAL A 11 1.76 7.88 12.39
C VAL A 11 1.11 8.59 11.21
N VAL A 12 0.64 7.81 10.23
CA VAL A 12 -0.20 8.28 9.13
C VAL A 12 -1.49 7.47 9.15
N TRP A 13 -2.64 8.16 9.04
CA TRP A 13 -3.95 7.51 9.16
C TRP A 13 -5.00 8.20 8.28
N LEU A 14 -6.06 7.46 7.99
CA LEU A 14 -7.30 8.01 7.45
C LEU A 14 -8.10 8.65 8.59
N ASP A 15 -8.51 9.87 8.39
CA ASP A 15 -9.22 10.66 9.39
C ASP A 15 -10.63 11.01 8.92
N GLY A 16 -11.63 10.56 9.67
CA GLY A 16 -13.05 10.71 9.33
C GLY A 16 -13.72 11.95 9.91
N ARG A 17 -12.99 12.90 10.51
CA ARG A 17 -13.60 14.06 11.16
C ARG A 17 -14.48 14.92 10.24
N ASN A 18 -14.22 14.90 8.94
CA ASN A 18 -14.97 15.65 7.94
C ASN A 18 -16.12 14.85 7.30
N THR A 19 -16.25 13.54 7.58
CA THR A 19 -17.25 12.67 6.94
C THR A 19 -18.68 13.03 7.31
N GLN A 20 -18.92 13.65 8.47
CA GLN A 20 -20.24 14.07 8.92
C GLN A 20 -20.79 15.28 8.14
N GLN A 21 -19.95 15.96 7.36
CA GLN A 21 -20.37 17.10 6.53
C GLN A 21 -20.93 16.65 5.16
N ASP A 22 -20.84 15.34 4.85
CA ASP A 22 -21.40 14.79 3.62
C ASP A 22 -22.92 14.67 3.72
N THR A 23 -23.63 15.64 3.18
CA THR A 23 -25.09 15.65 3.14
C THR A 23 -25.70 14.75 2.06
N GLY A 24 -24.87 14.05 1.27
CA GLY A 24 -25.31 13.17 0.17
C GLY A 24 -25.97 13.90 -1.00
N LYS A 25 -25.91 15.23 -1.07
CA LYS A 25 -26.55 16.05 -2.11
C LYS A 25 -25.52 16.76 -2.97
N GLY A 26 -25.35 16.29 -4.18
CA GLY A 26 -24.53 16.93 -5.22
C GLY A 26 -23.11 16.40 -5.35
N PRO A 27 -22.31 16.95 -6.30
CA PRO A 27 -20.89 16.63 -6.44
C PRO A 27 -20.13 16.94 -5.15
N ARG A 28 -19.25 16.03 -4.74
CA ARG A 28 -18.39 16.27 -3.57
C ARG A 28 -17.32 17.29 -3.91
N GLU A 29 -17.25 18.35 -3.12
CA GLU A 29 -16.11 19.25 -3.19
C GLU A 29 -14.89 18.60 -2.51
N GLU A 30 -13.69 18.90 -3.00
CA GLU A 30 -12.45 18.40 -2.43
C GLU A 30 -12.35 18.78 -0.95
N GLY A 31 -12.17 17.77 -0.09
CA GLY A 31 -12.08 17.95 1.36
C GLY A 31 -13.41 18.15 2.10
N VAL A 32 -14.56 18.06 1.40
CA VAL A 32 -15.88 18.14 2.05
C VAL A 32 -16.53 16.74 2.08
N GLY A 33 -16.83 16.26 3.28
CA GLY A 33 -17.58 15.03 3.49
C GLY A 33 -16.83 13.73 3.22
N GLY A 34 -15.49 13.73 3.16
CA GLY A 34 -14.66 12.55 2.90
C GLY A 34 -13.61 12.28 3.98
N MET A 35 -12.95 11.12 3.88
CA MET A 35 -11.75 10.83 4.65
C MET A 35 -10.60 11.71 4.18
N THR A 36 -9.80 12.19 5.12
CA THR A 36 -8.53 12.88 4.86
C THR A 36 -7.37 11.98 5.24
N VAL A 37 -6.19 12.21 4.69
CA VAL A 37 -4.95 11.60 5.17
C VAL A 37 -4.25 12.57 6.10
N ARG A 38 -3.98 12.13 7.32
CA ARG A 38 -3.31 12.94 8.33
C ARG A 38 -2.09 12.25 8.90
N PHE A 39 -1.23 13.04 9.52
CA PHE A 39 -0.03 12.56 10.19
C PHE A 39 0.17 13.19 11.55
N ALA A 40 0.94 12.52 12.39
CA ALA A 40 1.55 13.09 13.58
C ALA A 40 2.95 12.52 13.78
N ARG A 41 3.85 13.36 14.32
CA ARG A 41 5.15 12.97 14.85
C ARG A 41 5.09 13.06 16.37
N ILE A 42 5.44 11.99 17.05
CA ILE A 42 5.29 11.83 18.50
C ILE A 42 6.65 11.46 19.08
N GLY A 43 7.09 12.19 20.10
CA GLY A 43 8.31 11.88 20.82
C GLY A 43 8.15 10.68 21.77
N LEU A 44 9.25 10.10 22.24
CA LEU A 44 9.22 9.00 23.22
C LEU A 44 8.57 9.39 24.57
N ASP A 45 8.44 10.68 24.85
CA ASP A 45 7.69 11.23 25.99
C ASP A 45 6.17 11.27 25.78
N GLY A 46 5.68 10.75 24.64
CA GLY A 46 4.28 10.74 24.25
C GLY A 46 3.73 12.08 23.76
N LYS A 47 4.55 13.13 23.67
CA LYS A 47 4.08 14.45 23.20
C LYS A 47 4.13 14.56 21.69
N THR A 48 3.09 15.11 21.11
CA THR A 48 3.05 15.45 19.70
C THR A 48 4.03 16.59 19.41
N ARG A 49 4.95 16.36 18.50
CA ARG A 49 5.93 17.35 18.00
C ARG A 49 5.38 18.12 16.81
N GLU A 50 4.68 17.41 15.94
CA GLU A 50 4.13 17.93 14.70
C GLU A 50 2.90 17.13 14.32
N SER A 51 1.90 17.76 13.72
CA SER A 51 0.74 17.08 13.13
C SER A 51 0.12 17.94 12.05
N GLY A 52 -0.56 17.29 11.10
CA GLY A 52 -1.21 18.02 10.02
C GLY A 52 -1.97 17.11 9.08
N GLU A 53 -2.40 17.69 7.99
CA GLU A 53 -3.09 17.02 6.89
C GLU A 53 -2.12 16.84 5.73
N ILE A 54 -2.13 15.66 5.11
CA ILE A 54 -1.36 15.34 3.92
C ILE A 54 -2.25 15.47 2.69
N ASP A 55 -3.50 15.00 2.82
CA ASP A 55 -4.47 14.99 1.73
C ASP A 55 -5.89 15.26 2.25
N LYS A 56 -6.68 15.99 1.48
CA LYS A 56 -8.01 16.46 1.85
C LYS A 56 -9.12 15.48 1.53
N LEU A 57 -8.90 14.58 0.57
CA LEU A 57 -9.90 13.62 0.13
C LEU A 57 -9.25 12.31 -0.28
N ALA A 58 -9.49 11.24 0.47
CA ALA A 58 -8.93 9.92 0.25
C ALA A 58 -10.01 8.83 0.29
N CYS A 59 -9.66 7.65 -0.19
CA CYS A 59 -10.52 6.46 -0.14
C CYS A 59 -10.82 6.07 1.31
N ASP A 60 -12.10 5.92 1.65
CA ASP A 60 -12.58 5.77 3.04
C ASP A 60 -12.16 4.45 3.72
N CYS A 61 -11.75 3.44 2.97
CA CYS A 61 -11.58 2.08 3.46
C CYS A 61 -10.24 1.41 3.09
N CYS A 62 -9.34 2.17 2.50
CA CYS A 62 -8.07 1.65 2.00
C CYS A 62 -6.94 2.07 2.94
N ALA A 63 -6.24 1.10 3.54
CA ALA A 63 -5.14 1.39 4.45
C ALA A 63 -4.08 2.29 3.81
N THR A 64 -3.46 3.14 4.62
CA THR A 64 -2.26 3.91 4.28
C THR A 64 -1.02 3.09 4.60
N ASP A 65 0.09 3.38 3.95
CA ASP A 65 1.39 2.80 4.29
C ASP A 65 2.52 3.82 4.21
N VAL A 66 3.63 3.55 4.92
CA VAL A 66 4.79 4.46 5.02
C VAL A 66 6.09 3.67 5.03
N ALA A 67 7.05 4.13 4.24
CA ALA A 67 8.43 3.65 4.28
C ALA A 67 9.41 4.79 4.52
N MET A 68 10.55 4.48 5.15
CA MET A 68 11.61 5.45 5.39
C MET A 68 12.60 5.44 4.25
N ALA A 69 12.64 6.52 3.45
CA ALA A 69 13.69 6.80 2.49
C ALA A 69 14.82 7.64 3.13
N THR A 70 15.92 7.87 2.42
CA THR A 70 17.06 8.64 2.96
C THR A 70 16.66 10.06 3.40
N ALA A 71 15.77 10.70 2.66
CA ALA A 71 15.35 12.09 2.95
C ALA A 71 14.27 12.19 4.04
N GLY A 72 13.62 11.09 4.38
CA GLY A 72 12.51 11.06 5.35
C GLY A 72 11.42 10.07 4.97
N PRO A 73 10.27 10.09 5.67
CA PRO A 73 9.16 9.21 5.38
C PRO A 73 8.50 9.53 4.02
N VAL A 74 8.06 8.46 3.37
CA VAL A 74 7.27 8.49 2.13
C VAL A 74 6.00 7.71 2.41
N ALA A 75 4.85 8.37 2.31
CA ALA A 75 3.53 7.80 2.56
C ALA A 75 2.82 7.49 1.24
N THR A 76 2.04 6.42 1.23
CA THR A 76 1.16 6.06 0.12
C THR A 76 -0.25 5.79 0.62
N TRP A 77 -1.23 6.10 -0.21
CA TRP A 77 -2.65 5.84 0.04
C TRP A 77 -3.41 5.71 -1.28
N ARG A 78 -4.63 5.23 -1.18
CA ARG A 78 -5.57 5.35 -2.30
C ARG A 78 -6.26 6.70 -2.23
N ASP A 79 -6.02 7.50 -3.24
CA ASP A 79 -6.64 8.80 -3.45
C ASP A 79 -8.13 8.66 -3.80
N ARG A 80 -8.82 9.78 -3.79
CA ARG A 80 -10.20 9.89 -4.22
C ARG A 80 -10.46 11.28 -4.78
N THR A 81 -10.85 11.35 -6.03
CA THR A 81 -11.31 12.62 -6.63
C THR A 81 -12.83 12.80 -6.44
N PRO A 82 -13.36 14.01 -6.66
CA PRO A 82 -14.81 14.23 -6.70
C PRO A 82 -15.55 13.34 -7.72
N ASP A 83 -14.86 12.97 -8.81
CA ASP A 83 -15.37 12.07 -9.86
C ASP A 83 -15.20 10.58 -9.51
N GLU A 84 -14.86 10.25 -8.25
CA GLU A 84 -14.66 8.88 -7.78
C GLU A 84 -13.51 8.12 -8.47
N ILE A 85 -12.53 8.84 -9.03
CA ILE A 85 -11.28 8.22 -9.47
C ILE A 85 -10.44 7.94 -8.24
N ARG A 86 -10.01 6.67 -8.08
CA ARG A 86 -9.32 6.19 -6.90
C ARG A 86 -7.96 5.56 -7.25
N ASP A 87 -7.09 6.38 -7.79
CA ASP A 87 -5.73 6.00 -8.11
C ASP A 87 -4.82 6.05 -6.87
N ILE A 88 -3.58 5.65 -6.99
CA ILE A 88 -2.65 5.65 -5.86
C ILE A 88 -1.87 6.95 -5.82
N ALA A 89 -1.87 7.58 -4.66
CA ALA A 89 -1.09 8.77 -4.36
C ALA A 89 0.10 8.45 -3.44
N VAL A 90 1.14 9.22 -3.59
CA VAL A 90 2.35 9.20 -2.76
C VAL A 90 2.74 10.62 -2.40
N SER A 91 3.07 10.86 -1.14
CA SER A 91 3.73 12.07 -0.69
C SER A 91 4.98 11.73 0.11
N ARG A 92 5.97 12.59 0.05
CA ARG A 92 7.22 12.47 0.81
C ARG A 92 7.38 13.65 1.76
N TYR A 93 7.93 13.40 2.93
CA TYR A 93 8.31 14.47 3.85
C TYR A 93 9.72 14.95 3.51
N ALA A 94 9.84 16.22 3.13
CA ALA A 94 11.10 16.87 2.79
C ALA A 94 11.01 18.37 3.11
N ASP A 95 12.14 18.99 3.43
CA ASP A 95 12.20 20.41 3.75
C ASP A 95 11.25 20.81 4.88
N GLY A 96 11.10 19.92 5.90
CA GLY A 96 10.26 20.16 7.07
C GLY A 96 8.75 20.09 6.83
N LYS A 97 8.29 19.51 5.72
CA LYS A 97 6.86 19.35 5.40
C LYS A 97 6.57 18.22 4.44
N TRP A 98 5.33 17.74 4.44
CA TRP A 98 4.83 16.88 3.39
C TRP A 98 4.71 17.65 2.08
N GLN A 99 5.22 17.07 1.02
CA GLN A 99 5.18 17.64 -0.32
C GLN A 99 3.83 17.35 -0.98
N PRO A 100 3.42 18.12 -1.99
CA PRO A 100 2.22 17.81 -2.76
C PRO A 100 2.23 16.36 -3.25
N PRO A 101 1.09 15.64 -3.18
CA PRO A 101 1.01 14.26 -3.66
C PRO A 101 1.31 14.14 -5.15
N VAL A 102 1.88 13.00 -5.52
CA VAL A 102 2.02 12.57 -6.92
C VAL A 102 1.20 11.31 -7.13
N ILE A 103 0.46 11.25 -8.24
CA ILE A 103 -0.30 10.06 -8.61
C ILE A 103 0.65 9.05 -9.25
N VAL A 104 0.61 7.82 -8.73
CA VAL A 104 1.42 6.69 -9.21
C VAL A 104 0.55 5.78 -10.07
N GLY A 105 0.97 5.55 -11.31
CA GLY A 105 0.29 4.64 -12.23
C GLY A 105 -0.81 5.27 -13.08
N ASN A 106 -1.52 6.28 -12.61
CA ASN A 106 -2.57 6.99 -13.34
C ASN A 106 -3.54 6.02 -14.04
N ASP A 107 -4.09 5.08 -13.26
CA ASP A 107 -4.94 4.00 -13.75
C ASP A 107 -6.30 4.49 -14.25
N GLY A 108 -6.76 5.65 -13.77
CA GLY A 108 -8.09 6.19 -14.03
C GLY A 108 -9.20 5.30 -13.46
N TRP A 109 -8.93 4.63 -12.33
CA TRP A 109 -9.89 3.68 -11.78
C TRP A 109 -11.07 4.38 -11.10
N GLN A 110 -12.11 4.62 -11.89
CA GLN A 110 -13.37 5.18 -11.38
C GLN A 110 -14.19 4.09 -10.68
N ILE A 111 -14.47 4.27 -9.39
CA ILE A 111 -15.27 3.35 -8.60
C ILE A 111 -16.04 4.08 -7.49
N ALA A 112 -17.35 4.14 -7.61
CA ALA A 112 -18.24 4.64 -6.57
C ALA A 112 -18.48 3.53 -5.52
N GLY A 113 -17.44 3.15 -4.79
CA GLY A 113 -17.50 2.04 -3.84
C GLY A 113 -16.22 1.89 -3.03
N CYS A 114 -16.19 0.87 -2.17
CA CYS A 114 -15.11 0.62 -1.24
C CYS A 114 -14.29 -0.61 -1.68
N PRO A 115 -13.17 -0.43 -2.39
CA PRO A 115 -12.38 -1.57 -2.89
C PRO A 115 -11.67 -2.34 -1.77
N VAL A 116 -11.46 -1.73 -0.59
CA VAL A 116 -10.72 -2.32 0.55
C VAL A 116 -9.35 -2.86 0.10
N ASN A 117 -8.66 -2.10 -0.73
CA ASN A 117 -7.37 -2.43 -1.30
C ASN A 117 -6.49 -1.18 -1.29
N GLY A 118 -5.72 -0.97 -0.23
CA GLY A 118 -4.69 0.05 -0.15
C GLY A 118 -3.49 -0.29 -1.03
N SER A 119 -2.57 0.65 -1.11
CA SER A 119 -1.22 0.44 -1.63
C SER A 119 -0.27 0.12 -0.49
N THR A 120 0.86 -0.50 -0.82
CA THR A 120 1.97 -0.71 0.11
C THR A 120 3.25 -0.14 -0.46
N ILE A 121 4.20 0.20 0.42
CA ILE A 121 5.42 0.87 0.04
C ILE A 121 6.62 0.28 0.78
N ALA A 122 7.73 0.12 0.07
CA ALA A 122 9.02 -0.21 0.66
C ALA A 122 10.08 0.76 0.16
N ALA A 123 11.04 1.11 1.02
CA ALA A 123 12.12 2.02 0.66
C ALA A 123 13.48 1.50 1.16
N ARG A 124 14.53 1.79 0.39
CA ARG A 124 15.92 1.60 0.76
C ARG A 124 16.78 2.67 0.11
N GLY A 125 17.36 3.55 0.91
CA GLY A 125 18.08 4.70 0.36
C GLY A 125 17.14 5.63 -0.40
N GLN A 126 17.46 5.90 -1.65
CA GLN A 126 16.62 6.68 -2.57
C GLN A 126 15.65 5.82 -3.39
N ARG A 127 15.80 4.49 -3.33
CA ARG A 127 14.93 3.58 -4.06
C ARG A 127 13.64 3.35 -3.27
N VAL A 128 12.52 3.53 -3.96
CA VAL A 128 11.18 3.31 -3.40
C VAL A 128 10.39 2.42 -4.37
N ALA A 129 9.67 1.45 -3.83
CA ALA A 129 8.73 0.61 -4.56
C ALA A 129 7.34 0.80 -3.97
N VAL A 130 6.36 1.05 -4.81
CA VAL A 130 4.94 1.10 -4.44
C VAL A 130 4.21 0.01 -5.19
N ALA A 131 3.47 -0.85 -4.47
CA ALA A 131 2.66 -1.89 -5.06
C ALA A 131 1.19 -1.68 -4.73
N TRP A 132 0.30 -1.98 -5.69
CA TRP A 132 -1.13 -1.80 -5.51
C TRP A 132 -1.97 -2.73 -6.39
N TYR A 133 -3.20 -2.91 -5.98
CA TYR A 133 -4.26 -3.50 -6.78
C TYR A 133 -5.06 -2.42 -7.48
N THR A 134 -5.48 -2.67 -8.72
CA THR A 134 -6.38 -1.80 -9.47
C THR A 134 -7.26 -2.63 -10.40
N ALA A 135 -8.44 -2.11 -10.79
CA ALA A 135 -9.35 -2.83 -11.67
C ALA A 135 -10.15 -1.90 -12.62
N PRO A 136 -9.48 -0.98 -13.35
CA PRO A 136 -10.17 -0.16 -14.33
C PRO A 136 -10.78 -1.06 -15.41
N ASN A 137 -11.98 -0.68 -15.88
CA ASN A 137 -12.76 -1.45 -16.86
C ASN A 137 -12.98 -2.92 -16.43
N ARG A 138 -13.05 -3.19 -15.10
CA ARG A 138 -13.17 -4.53 -14.51
C ARG A 138 -11.99 -5.47 -14.81
N GLN A 139 -10.86 -4.92 -15.21
CA GLN A 139 -9.63 -5.69 -15.48
C GLN A 139 -8.74 -5.63 -14.25
N ALA A 140 -8.92 -6.60 -13.35
CA ALA A 140 -8.18 -6.69 -12.11
C ALA A 140 -6.69 -6.98 -12.38
N ARG A 141 -5.81 -6.23 -11.71
CA ARG A 141 -4.37 -6.41 -11.77
C ARG A 141 -3.66 -5.90 -10.53
N VAL A 142 -2.49 -6.45 -10.28
CA VAL A 142 -1.52 -5.96 -9.31
C VAL A 142 -0.37 -5.33 -10.08
N GLN A 143 0.03 -4.15 -9.67
CA GLN A 143 1.10 -3.37 -10.29
C GLN A 143 2.13 -2.95 -9.26
N LEU A 144 3.32 -2.60 -9.74
CA LEU A 144 4.40 -2.00 -8.96
C LEU A 144 5.03 -0.86 -9.76
N ALA A 145 5.31 0.26 -9.10
CA ALA A 145 6.09 1.34 -9.68
C ALA A 145 7.35 1.61 -8.86
N TRP A 146 8.41 1.98 -9.56
CA TRP A 146 9.71 2.31 -8.99
C TRP A 146 9.95 3.81 -8.97
N SER A 147 10.55 4.28 -7.88
CA SER A 147 11.21 5.57 -7.78
C SER A 147 12.70 5.36 -7.46
N THR A 148 13.56 6.19 -8.01
CA THR A 148 15.00 6.25 -7.71
C THR A 148 15.43 7.56 -7.07
N ASP A 149 14.48 8.43 -6.77
CA ASP A 149 14.68 9.79 -6.26
C ASP A 149 13.94 10.06 -4.93
N GLY A 150 13.74 9.00 -4.13
CA GLY A 150 13.12 9.08 -2.82
C GLY A 150 11.61 9.35 -2.86
N GLY A 151 10.93 8.90 -3.90
CA GLY A 151 9.48 9.08 -4.05
C GLY A 151 9.07 10.42 -4.66
N ARG A 152 9.99 11.17 -5.26
CA ARG A 152 9.67 12.43 -5.96
C ARG A 152 8.97 12.17 -7.28
N SER A 153 9.40 11.14 -8.00
CA SER A 153 8.81 10.70 -9.25
C SER A 153 8.82 9.18 -9.35
N PHE A 154 7.94 8.63 -10.18
CA PHE A 154 7.82 7.18 -10.39
C PHE A 154 7.90 6.85 -11.88
N ALA A 155 8.57 5.75 -12.18
CA ALA A 155 8.59 5.17 -13.53
C ALA A 155 7.20 4.56 -13.87
N ALA A 156 7.00 4.25 -15.15
CA ALA A 156 5.80 3.53 -15.59
C ALA A 156 5.63 2.21 -14.81
N PRO A 157 4.40 1.86 -14.42
CA PRO A 157 4.14 0.65 -13.66
C PRO A 157 4.54 -0.64 -14.37
N VAL A 158 5.07 -1.58 -13.61
CA VAL A 158 5.33 -2.95 -14.02
C VAL A 158 4.14 -3.82 -13.61
N LEU A 159 3.63 -4.64 -14.53
CA LEU A 159 2.59 -5.61 -14.24
C LEU A 159 3.15 -6.73 -13.37
N VAL A 160 2.61 -6.89 -12.16
CA VAL A 160 2.94 -8.01 -11.27
C VAL A 160 2.09 -9.23 -11.63
N GLU A 161 0.78 -9.08 -11.72
CA GLU A 161 -0.17 -10.15 -12.07
C GLU A 161 -1.48 -9.53 -12.57
N ALA A 162 -2.20 -10.24 -13.45
CA ALA A 162 -3.51 -9.84 -13.96
C ALA A 162 -4.52 -10.99 -13.91
N GLY A 163 -5.80 -10.67 -13.97
CA GLY A 163 -6.90 -11.62 -14.05
C GLY A 163 -7.42 -12.04 -12.67
N ALA A 164 -7.12 -13.27 -12.23
CA ALA A 164 -7.69 -13.84 -11.00
C ALA A 164 -6.98 -13.33 -9.72
N VAL A 165 -6.81 -12.00 -9.60
CA VAL A 165 -6.23 -11.33 -8.44
C VAL A 165 -7.33 -10.68 -7.59
N SER A 166 -7.17 -10.73 -6.26
CA SER A 166 -8.09 -10.12 -5.28
C SER A 166 -7.46 -8.91 -4.58
N GLY A 167 -6.17 -8.67 -4.78
CA GLY A 167 -5.43 -7.58 -4.17
C GLY A 167 -4.79 -7.92 -2.84
N ARG A 168 -4.90 -7.04 -1.84
CA ARG A 168 -4.27 -7.17 -0.53
C ARG A 168 -2.77 -7.37 -0.64
N VAL A 169 -2.20 -6.44 -1.35
CA VAL A 169 -0.77 -6.45 -1.70
C VAL A 169 0.09 -6.12 -0.49
N ASP A 170 1.30 -6.67 -0.49
CA ASP A 170 2.39 -6.23 0.37
C ASP A 170 3.71 -6.26 -0.42
N VAL A 171 4.71 -5.47 -0.01
CA VAL A 171 5.98 -5.33 -0.72
C VAL A 171 7.15 -5.17 0.23
N VAL A 172 8.24 -5.86 -0.06
CA VAL A 172 9.54 -5.63 0.58
C VAL A 172 10.64 -5.47 -0.47
N LEU A 173 11.71 -4.73 -0.13
CA LEU A 173 12.92 -4.63 -0.95
C LEU A 173 13.96 -5.64 -0.49
N LEU A 174 14.54 -6.37 -1.44
CA LEU A 174 15.63 -7.30 -1.23
C LEU A 174 17.00 -6.61 -1.34
N ALA A 175 18.06 -7.31 -0.92
CA ALA A 175 19.40 -6.75 -0.87
C ALA A 175 19.97 -6.35 -2.25
N ASP A 176 19.49 -6.98 -3.32
CA ASP A 176 19.85 -6.72 -4.71
C ASP A 176 19.00 -5.65 -5.41
N ASP A 177 18.24 -4.86 -4.63
CA ASP A 177 17.32 -3.83 -5.12
C ASP A 177 16.09 -4.35 -5.87
N SER A 178 15.84 -5.66 -5.91
CA SER A 178 14.56 -6.18 -6.38
C SER A 178 13.47 -6.03 -5.32
N ALA A 179 12.22 -5.92 -5.75
CA ALA A 179 11.07 -6.02 -4.88
C ALA A 179 10.54 -7.46 -4.86
N LEU A 180 10.08 -7.91 -3.71
CA LEU A 180 9.21 -9.06 -3.61
C LEU A 180 7.82 -8.55 -3.27
N VAL A 181 6.84 -8.88 -4.12
CA VAL A 181 5.44 -8.47 -3.95
C VAL A 181 4.63 -9.69 -3.60
N THR A 182 3.78 -9.59 -2.58
CA THR A 182 2.76 -10.59 -2.28
C THR A 182 1.36 -10.06 -2.56
N TRP A 183 0.42 -10.92 -2.89
CA TRP A 183 -0.98 -10.59 -3.09
C TRP A 183 -1.86 -11.81 -2.91
N THR A 184 -3.16 -11.57 -2.76
CA THR A 184 -4.16 -12.64 -2.77
C THR A 184 -4.79 -12.77 -4.16
N GLY A 185 -5.09 -14.00 -4.57
CA GLY A 185 -5.72 -14.31 -5.84
C GLY A 185 -6.42 -15.67 -5.78
N LYS A 186 -6.97 -16.11 -6.90
CA LYS A 186 -7.62 -17.41 -7.02
C LYS A 186 -6.89 -18.33 -7.98
N SER A 187 -6.83 -19.61 -7.66
CA SER A 187 -6.38 -20.66 -8.59
C SER A 187 -7.34 -20.80 -9.77
N ALA A 188 -6.98 -21.59 -10.77
CA ALA A 188 -7.88 -21.96 -11.86
C ALA A 188 -9.13 -22.70 -11.36
N GLY A 189 -9.03 -23.41 -10.23
CA GLY A 189 -10.14 -24.11 -9.57
C GLY A 189 -11.01 -23.20 -8.70
N GLY A 190 -10.61 -21.92 -8.51
CA GLY A 190 -11.34 -20.94 -7.71
C GLY A 190 -10.92 -20.86 -6.25
N GLU A 191 -9.98 -21.69 -5.79
CA GLU A 191 -9.45 -21.68 -4.42
C GLU A 191 -8.61 -20.40 -4.21
N GLY A 192 -8.72 -19.82 -3.02
CA GLY A 192 -7.92 -18.68 -2.63
C GLY A 192 -6.45 -19.04 -2.45
N GLN A 193 -5.56 -18.14 -2.83
CA GLN A 193 -4.11 -18.32 -2.71
C GLN A 193 -3.44 -17.03 -2.26
N LEU A 194 -2.45 -17.15 -1.38
CA LEU A 194 -1.42 -16.14 -1.15
C LEU A 194 -0.27 -16.41 -2.13
N ARG A 195 0.03 -15.44 -2.97
CA ARG A 195 1.03 -15.53 -4.03
C ARG A 195 2.13 -14.52 -3.83
N GLN A 196 3.28 -14.77 -4.45
CA GLN A 196 4.36 -13.80 -4.55
C GLN A 196 5.02 -13.80 -5.91
N ARG A 197 5.72 -12.69 -6.20
CA ARG A 197 6.54 -12.53 -7.38
C ARG A 197 7.71 -11.59 -7.10
N ARG A 198 8.91 -11.96 -7.56
CA ARG A 198 10.07 -11.07 -7.55
C ARG A 198 10.02 -10.16 -8.77
N ILE A 199 10.17 -8.86 -8.53
CA ILE A 199 10.20 -7.81 -9.55
C ILE A 199 11.59 -7.18 -9.48
N PRO A 200 12.47 -7.44 -10.45
CA PRO A 200 13.80 -6.83 -10.47
C PRO A 200 13.68 -5.32 -10.77
N ALA A 201 14.70 -4.57 -10.35
CA ALA A 201 14.77 -3.13 -10.65
C ALA A 201 14.88 -2.85 -12.15
N ALA A 202 15.40 -3.81 -12.92
CA ALA A 202 15.46 -3.81 -14.38
C ALA A 202 15.25 -5.24 -14.88
N GLY A 203 14.60 -5.39 -16.03
CA GLY A 203 14.32 -6.70 -16.62
C GLY A 203 12.91 -7.19 -16.37
N ALA A 204 12.65 -8.44 -16.75
CA ALA A 204 11.32 -9.05 -16.65
C ALA A 204 11.03 -9.54 -15.22
N PRO A 205 9.76 -9.47 -14.77
CA PRO A 205 9.33 -10.12 -13.55
C PRO A 205 9.61 -11.62 -13.51
N GLY A 206 9.99 -12.14 -12.34
CA GLY A 206 10.21 -13.57 -12.11
C GLY A 206 8.91 -14.38 -12.23
N PRO A 207 8.95 -15.70 -12.00
CA PRO A 207 7.74 -16.53 -11.97
C PRO A 207 6.87 -16.21 -10.75
N VAL A 208 5.56 -16.42 -10.91
CA VAL A 208 4.62 -16.41 -9.78
C VAL A 208 4.82 -17.66 -8.94
N GLN A 209 4.84 -17.49 -7.62
CA GLN A 209 4.96 -18.57 -6.65
C GLN A 209 3.76 -18.54 -5.70
N VAL A 210 3.21 -19.69 -5.38
CA VAL A 210 2.17 -19.85 -4.35
C VAL A 210 2.85 -20.07 -3.00
N ILE A 211 2.53 -19.22 -2.02
CA ILE A 211 3.04 -19.31 -0.65
C ILE A 211 2.14 -20.22 0.18
N ALA A 212 0.82 -20.04 0.06
CA ALA A 212 -0.17 -20.80 0.79
C ALA A 212 -1.51 -20.82 0.05
N GLU A 213 -2.27 -21.88 0.25
CA GLU A 213 -3.70 -21.88 0.02
C GLU A 213 -4.38 -21.10 1.15
N GLY A 214 -5.42 -20.33 0.84
CA GLY A 214 -6.05 -19.48 1.81
C GLY A 214 -7.38 -18.89 1.34
N ASP A 215 -7.96 -18.07 2.17
CA ASP A 215 -9.19 -17.34 1.88
C ASP A 215 -8.86 -15.98 1.28
N VAL A 216 -9.68 -15.54 0.32
CA VAL A 216 -9.61 -14.20 -0.29
C VAL A 216 -10.77 -13.31 0.10
N SER A 217 -11.62 -13.76 1.04
CA SER A 217 -12.72 -12.97 1.59
C SER A 217 -12.23 -11.79 2.43
N ARG A 218 -13.13 -10.89 2.77
CA ARG A 218 -12.78 -9.75 3.64
C ARG A 218 -12.34 -10.20 5.04
N SER A 219 -12.84 -11.31 5.54
CA SER A 219 -12.48 -11.88 6.84
C SER A 219 -11.06 -12.44 6.92
N ALA A 220 -10.45 -12.76 5.77
CA ALA A 220 -9.04 -13.16 5.72
C ALA A 220 -8.04 -12.02 6.00
N GLY A 221 -8.52 -10.77 6.10
CA GLY A 221 -7.68 -9.61 6.40
C GLY A 221 -6.63 -9.32 5.33
N PHE A 222 -5.50 -8.78 5.74
CA PHE A 222 -4.38 -8.39 4.88
C PHE A 222 -3.16 -9.22 5.26
N PRO A 223 -2.73 -10.17 4.44
CA PRO A 223 -1.47 -10.85 4.64
C PRO A 223 -0.30 -9.88 4.73
N GLN A 224 0.64 -10.17 5.60
CA GLN A 224 1.82 -9.35 5.83
C GLN A 224 3.08 -10.14 5.51
N MET A 225 4.08 -9.46 4.99
CA MET A 225 5.41 -10.01 4.73
C MET A 225 6.47 -9.07 5.28
N ILE A 226 7.43 -9.62 5.98
CA ILE A 226 8.61 -8.87 6.42
C ILE A 226 9.89 -9.49 5.90
N ASN A 227 10.86 -8.63 5.58
CA ASN A 227 12.22 -9.01 5.25
C ASN A 227 13.06 -8.97 6.54
N GLY A 228 13.27 -10.13 7.16
CA GLY A 228 14.15 -10.29 8.31
C GLY A 228 15.63 -10.34 7.90
N ARG A 229 16.51 -10.59 8.88
CA ARG A 229 17.96 -10.64 8.63
C ARG A 229 18.37 -11.73 7.64
N ASP A 230 17.80 -12.92 7.79
CA ASP A 230 18.19 -14.16 7.11
C ASP A 230 17.01 -14.84 6.40
N ARG A 231 15.81 -14.32 6.58
CA ARG A 231 14.58 -14.96 6.09
C ARG A 231 13.47 -13.97 5.82
N LEU A 232 12.57 -14.37 4.94
CA LEU A 232 11.25 -13.77 4.82
C LEU A 232 10.32 -14.41 5.84
N VAL A 233 9.45 -13.62 6.46
CA VAL A 233 8.38 -14.12 7.32
C VAL A 233 7.05 -13.63 6.77
N TYR A 234 6.09 -14.53 6.66
CA TYR A 234 4.73 -14.27 6.21
C TYR A 234 3.76 -14.52 7.34
N ALA A 235 2.71 -13.72 7.41
CA ALA A 235 1.59 -13.92 8.32
C ALA A 235 0.28 -13.66 7.59
N TRP A 236 -0.71 -14.53 7.77
CA TRP A 236 -2.05 -14.37 7.19
C TRP A 236 -3.10 -14.96 8.11
N THR A 237 -4.34 -14.53 7.94
CA THR A 237 -5.48 -15.01 8.70
C THR A 237 -6.18 -16.11 7.93
N ARG A 238 -6.44 -17.23 8.59
CA ARG A 238 -7.41 -18.25 8.19
C ARG A 238 -8.72 -17.99 8.95
N PRO A 239 -9.78 -17.52 8.26
CA PRO A 239 -11.09 -17.34 8.88
C PRO A 239 -11.63 -18.67 9.43
N GLY A 240 -12.43 -18.58 10.48
CA GLY A 240 -13.04 -19.73 11.14
C GLY A 240 -13.52 -19.34 12.53
N GLU A 241 -14.06 -20.29 13.27
CA GLU A 241 -14.45 -20.11 14.67
C GLU A 241 -13.68 -21.11 15.58
N PRO A 242 -12.61 -20.67 16.25
CA PRO A 242 -11.99 -19.33 16.16
C PRO A 242 -11.19 -19.12 14.87
N SER A 243 -11.02 -17.86 14.45
CA SER A 243 -10.07 -17.50 13.40
C SER A 243 -8.63 -17.72 13.89
N GLN A 244 -7.72 -17.99 12.96
CA GLN A 244 -6.33 -18.32 13.26
C GLN A 244 -5.39 -17.44 12.45
N VAL A 245 -4.31 -16.95 13.09
CA VAL A 245 -3.17 -16.38 12.39
C VAL A 245 -2.19 -17.51 12.07
N LEU A 246 -1.89 -17.68 10.81
CA LEU A 246 -0.89 -18.61 10.32
C LEU A 246 0.37 -17.86 9.94
N THR A 247 1.52 -18.49 10.12
CA THR A 247 2.82 -17.94 9.75
C THR A 247 3.62 -18.96 8.96
N ALA A 248 4.45 -18.45 8.06
CA ALA A 248 5.47 -19.24 7.37
C ALA A 248 6.76 -18.42 7.25
N TRP A 249 7.86 -19.08 6.97
CA TRP A 249 9.11 -18.44 6.65
C TRP A 249 9.81 -19.12 5.48
N ALA A 250 10.61 -18.36 4.76
CA ALA A 250 11.45 -18.86 3.68
C ALA A 250 12.83 -18.20 3.75
N PRO A 251 13.91 -18.86 3.31
CA PRO A 251 15.20 -18.20 3.12
C PRO A 251 15.07 -16.98 2.20
N LEU A 252 15.91 -15.98 2.41
CA LEU A 252 16.00 -14.87 1.46
C LEU A 252 16.37 -15.41 0.07
N PRO A 253 15.71 -14.92 -0.99
CA PRO A 253 16.12 -15.26 -2.35
C PRO A 253 17.59 -14.87 -2.57
N LYS A 254 18.33 -15.75 -3.22
CA LYS A 254 19.70 -15.41 -3.65
C LYS A 254 19.69 -14.24 -4.62
N PRO A 255 20.70 -13.36 -4.58
CA PRO A 255 20.85 -12.25 -5.51
C PRO A 255 20.75 -12.64 -6.98
#